data_e45db484012cc46e289f42f8660e90fb
#
_entry.id   e45db484012cc46e289f42f8660e90fb
#
_cell.length_a   1.000
_cell.length_b   1.000
_cell.length_c   1.000
_cell.angle_alpha   90.00
_cell.angle_beta   90.00
_cell.angle_gamma   90.00
#
_symmetry.space_group_name_H-M   'P 1'
#
loop_
_entity.id
_entity.type
_entity.pdbx_description
1 polymer ?
#
loop_
_entity_poly.entity_id
_entity_poly.type
_entity_poly.pdbx_seq_one_letter_code
_entity_poly.pdbx_strand_id
1 'polypeptide(L)'
;MCGIVAAFGSVDTDKCERMLNRIQHRGPDDTGILVLNSAWLGHQRLSIVDISRGKQPLANGDGTAWIIGNGEIYNHEDLSAKLPPGLLQTRSDTEAALHLVMRDGPASVAELSGMFALAMVTATGDGLVARDPMGVKPLYWIDGADGTMFASELRAFDPEDRAQVASFPPGCLWTPATSIVRYADSVPVGIRPARRAQHSTWDNGVLEKVRDSVVLSVRRRMMSDVGVGVFLSGGLDSAIVAAIAAEHTRRRGDVLPTFAVGTKDSSDLLAARRVAEFIGSDHHEVVATAESIGEELDNAVEVIEHYDPALVRSSVPNLLLAREAAKKVKVVLTGEGADELYGGYSYMHTPEFADPNALHAELVRSLEQLHHLNLQRCDRTTMYFGLEAREPFLDGDVVRTAMTLPPEWKKTTDGRLEKAVLREAFTDWLPEELLWRGKEQFGDGSGAGEVLAALAKDNTAKAGDTDGATTQPQDSWALRSDEEILYYRIWQRYFSGVRPNSTLGCFATP
;
A
#
# COMPACT_ATOMS: atom_id res chain seq x y z
N MET A 1 -5.01 -4.28 9.73
CA MET A 1 -3.76 -4.90 9.21
C MET A 1 -2.93 -5.49 10.32
N CYS A 2 -1.95 -6.30 9.97
CA CYS A 2 -1.24 -7.11 10.94
C CYS A 2 0.25 -7.21 10.57
N GLY A 3 1.04 -7.82 11.44
CA GLY A 3 2.37 -8.30 11.12
C GLY A 3 2.38 -9.82 11.06
N ILE A 4 2.97 -10.40 10.03
CA ILE A 4 3.12 -11.85 9.91
C ILE A 4 4.58 -12.25 9.82
N VAL A 5 4.89 -13.41 10.42
CA VAL A 5 6.12 -14.17 10.22
C VAL A 5 5.73 -15.62 9.98
N ALA A 6 6.32 -16.26 8.99
CA ALA A 6 6.13 -17.69 8.73
C ALA A 6 7.49 -18.34 8.44
N ALA A 7 7.67 -19.56 8.89
CA ALA A 7 8.86 -20.36 8.59
C ALA A 7 8.45 -21.79 8.24
N PHE A 8 9.13 -22.39 7.25
CA PHE A 8 8.89 -23.75 6.77
C PHE A 8 10.23 -24.48 6.62
N GLY A 9 10.31 -25.72 7.10
CA GLY A 9 11.52 -26.54 7.11
C GLY A 9 12.07 -26.74 8.51
N SER A 10 13.37 -26.61 8.71
CA SER A 10 13.98 -26.62 10.03
C SER A 10 13.75 -25.25 10.71
N VAL A 11 12.94 -25.22 11.76
CA VAL A 11 12.48 -23.99 12.39
C VAL A 11 13.29 -23.68 13.65
N ASP A 12 13.95 -22.51 13.64
CA ASP A 12 14.48 -21.88 14.85
C ASP A 12 13.39 -20.99 15.48
N THR A 13 12.73 -21.50 16.51
CA THR A 13 11.63 -20.83 17.21
C THR A 13 12.08 -19.50 17.82
N ASP A 14 13.26 -19.45 18.45
CA ASP A 14 13.75 -18.22 19.08
C ASP A 14 14.00 -17.12 18.04
N LYS A 15 14.50 -17.49 16.86
CA LYS A 15 14.66 -16.58 15.73
C LYS A 15 13.32 -16.05 15.22
N CYS A 16 12.35 -16.95 15.02
CA CYS A 16 11.01 -16.59 14.59
C CYS A 16 10.31 -15.64 15.59
N GLU A 17 10.45 -15.87 16.89
CA GLU A 17 9.92 -15.01 17.93
C GLU A 17 10.59 -13.63 17.93
N ARG A 18 11.93 -13.55 17.77
CA ARG A 18 12.63 -12.27 17.61
C ARG A 18 12.14 -11.50 16.39
N MET A 19 11.96 -12.20 15.25
CA MET A 19 11.42 -11.60 14.02
C MET A 19 10.02 -11.04 14.25
N LEU A 20 9.13 -11.80 14.90
CA LEU A 20 7.76 -11.37 15.19
C LEU A 20 7.72 -10.16 16.13
N ASN A 21 8.55 -10.13 17.15
CA ASN A 21 8.62 -9.04 18.11
C ASN A 21 9.07 -7.72 17.46
N ARG A 22 9.96 -7.75 16.47
CA ARG A 22 10.40 -6.54 15.74
C ARG A 22 9.31 -5.85 14.92
N ILE A 23 8.23 -6.57 14.61
CA ILE A 23 7.08 -6.04 13.87
C ILE A 23 5.82 -5.90 14.73
N GLN A 24 5.95 -5.86 16.07
CA GLN A 24 4.83 -5.74 17.01
C GLN A 24 4.00 -4.46 16.77
N HIS A 25 4.64 -3.37 16.34
CA HIS A 25 3.96 -2.10 16.03
C HIS A 25 2.86 -2.23 14.97
N ARG A 26 2.94 -3.24 14.08
CA ARG A 26 1.93 -3.48 13.06
C ARG A 26 0.59 -3.96 13.62
N GLY A 27 0.63 -4.63 14.75
CA GLY A 27 -0.59 -5.18 15.37
C GLY A 27 -0.44 -5.28 16.88
N PRO A 28 -0.65 -4.18 17.59
CA PRO A 28 -0.41 -4.10 19.05
C PRO A 28 -1.51 -4.75 19.89
N ASP A 29 -2.63 -5.18 19.29
CA ASP A 29 -3.81 -5.61 20.06
C ASP A 29 -3.68 -7.05 20.58
N ASP A 30 -3.03 -7.97 19.84
CA ASP A 30 -2.87 -9.38 20.23
C ASP A 30 -1.70 -10.03 19.48
N THR A 31 -1.16 -11.10 20.05
CA THR A 31 -0.12 -11.93 19.45
C THR A 31 -0.59 -13.39 19.43
N GLY A 32 -0.40 -14.06 18.29
CA GLY A 32 -0.68 -15.48 18.15
C GLY A 32 0.48 -16.22 17.50
N ILE A 33 0.77 -17.41 18.01
CA ILE A 33 1.88 -18.27 17.55
C ILE A 33 1.36 -19.70 17.40
N LEU A 34 1.75 -20.36 16.33
CA LEU A 34 1.60 -21.79 16.09
C LEU A 34 2.97 -22.39 15.81
N VAL A 35 3.33 -23.44 16.54
CA VAL A 35 4.57 -24.19 16.35
C VAL A 35 4.23 -25.61 15.94
N LEU A 36 4.73 -26.04 14.79
CA LEU A 36 4.68 -27.42 14.30
C LEU A 36 6.11 -27.95 14.08
N ASN A 37 6.28 -29.25 13.86
CA ASN A 37 7.60 -29.82 13.64
C ASN A 37 8.36 -29.23 12.43
N SER A 38 7.64 -28.85 11.39
CA SER A 38 8.21 -28.36 10.12
C SER A 38 7.70 -26.97 9.70
N ALA A 39 7.00 -26.26 10.60
CA ALA A 39 6.51 -24.92 10.33
C ALA A 39 6.28 -24.10 11.59
N TRP A 40 6.39 -22.80 11.46
CA TRP A 40 6.08 -21.83 12.49
C TRP A 40 5.27 -20.67 11.88
N LEU A 41 4.14 -20.32 12.50
CA LEU A 41 3.33 -19.18 12.10
C LEU A 41 3.20 -18.21 13.27
N GLY A 42 3.50 -16.95 13.06
CA GLY A 42 3.35 -15.87 14.03
C GLY A 42 2.59 -14.68 13.48
N HIS A 43 1.73 -14.13 14.30
CA HIS A 43 0.82 -13.05 13.92
C HIS A 43 0.77 -11.98 15.00
N GLN A 44 1.05 -10.72 14.60
CA GLN A 44 0.78 -9.52 15.39
C GLN A 44 -0.51 -8.90 14.90
N ARG A 45 -1.53 -8.85 15.74
CA ARG A 45 -2.90 -8.50 15.35
C ARG A 45 -3.23 -7.03 15.57
N LEU A 46 -3.74 -6.37 14.54
CA LEU A 46 -4.58 -5.18 14.63
C LEU A 46 -6.04 -5.62 14.44
N SER A 47 -6.86 -5.50 15.47
CA SER A 47 -8.24 -6.00 15.49
C SER A 47 -9.16 -5.02 14.76
N ILE A 48 -9.64 -5.39 13.57
CA ILE A 48 -10.50 -4.59 12.70
C ILE A 48 -11.80 -5.32 12.39
N VAL A 49 -11.73 -6.59 11.98
CA VAL A 49 -12.87 -7.45 11.68
C VAL A 49 -12.91 -8.60 12.68
N ASP A 50 -14.11 -8.97 13.12
CA ASP A 50 -14.40 -9.96 14.16
C ASP A 50 -13.48 -9.81 15.39
N ILE A 51 -13.60 -8.69 16.09
CA ILE A 51 -12.73 -8.30 17.22
C ILE A 51 -12.61 -9.45 18.23
N SER A 52 -13.71 -10.14 18.53
CA SER A 52 -13.75 -11.15 19.58
C SER A 52 -13.22 -12.53 19.19
N ARG A 53 -13.37 -12.94 17.92
CA ARG A 53 -13.05 -14.31 17.47
C ARG A 53 -12.02 -14.38 16.33
N GLY A 54 -11.66 -13.26 15.73
CA GLY A 54 -10.70 -13.20 14.62
C GLY A 54 -9.22 -13.29 15.05
N LYS A 55 -8.90 -13.87 16.25
CA LYS A 55 -7.52 -14.10 16.67
C LYS A 55 -6.87 -15.14 15.75
N GLN A 56 -5.67 -14.81 15.26
CA GLN A 56 -4.90 -15.68 14.36
C GLN A 56 -3.67 -16.26 15.10
N PRO A 57 -3.16 -17.44 14.70
CA PRO A 57 -3.56 -18.29 13.57
C PRO A 57 -4.99 -18.84 13.70
N LEU A 58 -5.80 -18.72 12.61
CA LEU A 58 -7.14 -19.32 12.54
C LEU A 58 -7.02 -20.78 12.11
N ALA A 59 -7.69 -21.68 12.81
CA ALA A 59 -7.78 -23.08 12.46
C ALA A 59 -9.05 -23.36 11.66
N ASN A 60 -9.03 -24.37 10.77
CA ASN A 60 -10.23 -24.99 10.27
C ASN A 60 -10.92 -25.79 11.40
N GLY A 61 -12.19 -26.17 11.21
CA GLY A 61 -13.03 -26.73 12.27
C GLY A 61 -12.51 -28.02 12.92
N ASP A 62 -11.69 -28.78 12.22
CA ASP A 62 -11.07 -30.03 12.71
C ASP A 62 -9.61 -29.87 13.19
N GLY A 63 -9.03 -28.69 13.12
CA GLY A 63 -7.68 -28.40 13.57
C GLY A 63 -6.59 -29.07 12.73
N THR A 64 -6.83 -29.29 11.45
CA THR A 64 -5.87 -29.89 10.51
C THR A 64 -5.17 -28.89 9.61
N ALA A 65 -5.59 -27.62 9.62
CA ALA A 65 -4.97 -26.53 8.87
C ALA A 65 -5.12 -25.20 9.59
N TRP A 66 -4.14 -24.31 9.43
CA TRP A 66 -4.10 -22.98 10.05
C TRP A 66 -3.65 -21.94 9.03
N ILE A 67 -4.16 -20.72 9.22
CA ILE A 67 -3.82 -19.56 8.40
C ILE A 67 -3.51 -18.34 9.26
N ILE A 68 -2.57 -17.53 8.80
CA ILE A 68 -2.35 -16.16 9.22
C ILE A 68 -2.43 -15.23 8.02
N GLY A 69 -2.90 -14.00 8.22
CA GLY A 69 -3.04 -13.01 7.16
C GLY A 69 -2.79 -11.58 7.64
N ASN A 70 -2.11 -10.82 6.81
CA ASN A 70 -1.99 -9.37 6.88
C ASN A 70 -2.76 -8.78 5.72
N GLY A 71 -3.90 -8.17 5.96
CA GLY A 71 -4.73 -7.54 4.94
C GLY A 71 -6.21 -7.85 5.09
N GLU A 72 -6.97 -7.64 3.99
CA GLU A 72 -8.42 -7.81 3.92
C GLU A 72 -8.83 -8.48 2.60
N ILE A 73 -9.76 -9.43 2.67
CA ILE A 73 -10.34 -10.13 1.52
C ILE A 73 -11.78 -9.62 1.33
N TYR A 74 -11.95 -8.66 0.43
CA TYR A 74 -13.20 -7.91 0.28
C TYR A 74 -14.35 -8.72 -0.30
N ASN A 75 -14.09 -9.84 -0.98
CA ASN A 75 -15.11 -10.75 -1.51
C ASN A 75 -15.37 -11.97 -0.61
N HIS A 76 -14.96 -11.91 0.67
CA HIS A 76 -15.09 -13.06 1.59
C HIS A 76 -16.54 -13.54 1.78
N GLU A 77 -17.54 -12.63 1.72
CA GLU A 77 -18.95 -13.01 1.81
C GLU A 77 -19.38 -13.88 0.62
N ASP A 78 -18.98 -13.50 -0.61
CA ASP A 78 -19.26 -14.28 -1.83
C ASP A 78 -18.55 -15.64 -1.81
N LEU A 79 -17.32 -15.69 -1.27
CA LEU A 79 -16.57 -16.94 -1.08
C LEU A 79 -17.25 -17.82 -0.03
N SER A 80 -17.64 -17.23 1.08
CA SER A 80 -18.34 -17.92 2.18
C SER A 80 -19.67 -18.54 1.73
N ALA A 81 -20.41 -17.85 0.85
CA ALA A 81 -21.65 -18.36 0.27
C ALA A 81 -21.46 -19.63 -0.59
N LYS A 82 -20.25 -19.88 -1.08
CA LYS A 82 -19.88 -21.10 -1.83
C LYS A 82 -19.45 -22.26 -0.93
N LEU A 83 -19.29 -22.02 0.37
CA LEU A 83 -18.86 -23.01 1.35
C LEU A 83 -20.08 -23.68 2.01
N PRO A 84 -19.93 -24.89 2.55
CA PRO A 84 -21.01 -25.56 3.31
C PRO A 84 -21.48 -24.70 4.50
N PRO A 85 -22.78 -24.59 4.75
CA PRO A 85 -23.31 -23.87 5.89
C PRO A 85 -22.75 -24.36 7.23
N GLY A 86 -22.31 -23.42 8.09
CA GLY A 86 -21.77 -23.73 9.43
C GLY A 86 -20.32 -24.18 9.43
N LEU A 87 -19.61 -24.14 8.29
CA LEU A 87 -18.19 -24.47 8.22
C LEU A 87 -17.34 -23.42 8.91
N LEU A 88 -17.64 -22.13 8.68
CA LEU A 88 -16.91 -21.01 9.28
C LEU A 88 -17.24 -20.88 10.78
N GLN A 89 -16.21 -20.73 11.60
CA GLN A 89 -16.31 -20.55 13.06
C GLN A 89 -16.30 -19.06 13.47
N THR A 90 -15.78 -18.20 12.59
CA THR A 90 -15.63 -16.76 12.80
C THR A 90 -16.31 -15.98 11.67
N ARG A 91 -16.27 -14.66 11.76
CA ARG A 91 -16.63 -13.75 10.66
C ARG A 91 -15.39 -13.18 9.97
N SER A 92 -14.21 -13.71 10.30
CA SER A 92 -12.96 -13.26 9.68
C SER A 92 -12.95 -13.61 8.20
N ASP A 93 -12.63 -12.67 7.37
CA ASP A 93 -12.41 -12.82 5.94
C ASP A 93 -11.27 -13.80 5.62
N THR A 94 -10.23 -13.84 6.46
CA THR A 94 -9.08 -14.75 6.36
C THR A 94 -9.50 -16.23 6.52
N GLU A 95 -10.51 -16.54 7.34
CA GLU A 95 -11.03 -17.91 7.48
C GLU A 95 -11.66 -18.43 6.20
N ALA A 96 -12.34 -17.54 5.45
CA ALA A 96 -12.90 -17.92 4.16
C ALA A 96 -11.82 -18.34 3.16
N ALA A 97 -10.66 -17.66 3.16
CA ALA A 97 -9.51 -18.05 2.35
C ALA A 97 -8.94 -19.42 2.74
N LEU A 98 -8.83 -19.72 4.04
CA LEU A 98 -8.38 -21.03 4.53
C LEU A 98 -9.24 -22.15 3.93
N HIS A 99 -10.55 -22.05 4.08
CA HIS A 99 -11.46 -23.08 3.60
C HIS A 99 -11.52 -23.18 2.07
N LEU A 100 -11.38 -22.07 1.35
CA LEU A 100 -11.28 -22.06 -0.11
C LEU A 100 -10.06 -22.86 -0.57
N VAL A 101 -8.88 -22.54 -0.01
CA VAL A 101 -7.62 -23.21 -0.37
C VAL A 101 -7.63 -24.69 0.01
N MET A 102 -8.19 -25.04 1.17
CA MET A 102 -8.37 -26.44 1.58
C MET A 102 -9.26 -27.25 0.64
N ARG A 103 -10.29 -26.64 0.09
CA ARG A 103 -11.24 -27.29 -0.82
C ARG A 103 -10.70 -27.42 -2.24
N ASP A 104 -10.17 -26.31 -2.79
CA ASP A 104 -9.88 -26.15 -4.22
C ASP A 104 -8.37 -26.13 -4.54
N GLY A 105 -7.51 -26.19 -3.51
CA GLY A 105 -6.07 -26.18 -3.63
C GLY A 105 -5.44 -24.79 -3.82
N PRO A 106 -4.10 -24.71 -3.92
CA PRO A 106 -3.34 -23.44 -3.94
C PRO A 106 -3.74 -22.47 -5.06
N ALA A 107 -4.16 -22.98 -6.22
CA ALA A 107 -4.56 -22.14 -7.36
C ALA A 107 -5.80 -21.26 -7.08
N SER A 108 -6.63 -21.65 -6.12
CA SER A 108 -7.83 -20.90 -5.72
C SER A 108 -7.52 -19.54 -5.07
N VAL A 109 -6.28 -19.28 -4.68
CA VAL A 109 -5.83 -17.93 -4.27
C VAL A 109 -6.16 -16.87 -5.35
N ALA A 110 -6.21 -17.25 -6.61
CA ALA A 110 -6.61 -16.36 -7.71
C ALA A 110 -8.09 -15.88 -7.63
N GLU A 111 -8.94 -16.52 -6.82
CA GLU A 111 -10.31 -16.08 -6.59
C GLU A 111 -10.44 -15.00 -5.49
N LEU A 112 -9.38 -14.78 -4.70
CA LEU A 112 -9.37 -13.77 -3.65
C LEU A 112 -9.32 -12.37 -4.25
N SER A 113 -10.24 -11.51 -3.83
CA SER A 113 -10.24 -10.08 -4.18
C SER A 113 -9.96 -9.28 -2.91
N GLY A 114 -8.78 -8.65 -2.86
CA GLY A 114 -8.37 -7.93 -1.66
C GLY A 114 -6.93 -7.45 -1.72
N MET A 115 -6.46 -7.02 -0.59
CA MET A 115 -5.08 -6.65 -0.29
C MET A 115 -4.57 -7.59 0.79
N PHE A 116 -3.59 -8.43 0.50
CA PHE A 116 -3.19 -9.47 1.45
C PHE A 116 -1.77 -9.98 1.28
N ALA A 117 -1.19 -10.41 2.40
CA ALA A 117 -0.12 -11.37 2.50
C ALA A 117 -0.60 -12.49 3.44
N LEU A 118 -0.63 -13.73 2.95
CA LEU A 118 -1.15 -14.89 3.68
C LEU A 118 -0.07 -15.95 3.86
N ALA A 119 -0.11 -16.64 4.99
CA ALA A 119 0.65 -17.88 5.18
C ALA A 119 -0.27 -18.94 5.81
N MET A 120 -0.24 -20.14 5.25
CA MET A 120 -1.06 -21.28 5.65
C MET A 120 -0.19 -22.51 5.82
N VAL A 121 -0.57 -23.38 6.75
CA VAL A 121 0.08 -24.67 6.97
C VAL A 121 -0.96 -25.73 7.33
N THR A 122 -0.75 -26.97 6.87
CA THR A 122 -1.50 -28.14 7.29
C THR A 122 -0.78 -28.92 8.37
N ALA A 123 -1.49 -29.79 9.09
CA ALA A 123 -0.92 -30.69 10.07
C ALA A 123 0.11 -31.68 9.46
N THR A 124 0.05 -31.92 8.15
CA THR A 124 1.02 -32.73 7.39
C THR A 124 2.28 -31.96 6.99
N GLY A 125 2.30 -30.62 7.24
CA GLY A 125 3.44 -29.78 6.93
C GLY A 125 3.38 -29.15 5.52
N ASP A 126 2.29 -29.34 4.78
CA ASP A 126 2.09 -28.63 3.52
C ASP A 126 1.92 -27.14 3.79
N GLY A 127 2.76 -26.32 3.18
CA GLY A 127 2.77 -24.88 3.36
C GLY A 127 2.27 -24.14 2.10
N LEU A 128 1.67 -22.98 2.32
CA LEU A 128 1.36 -22.01 1.25
C LEU A 128 1.60 -20.60 1.77
N VAL A 129 2.26 -19.78 0.98
CA VAL A 129 2.39 -18.33 1.21
C VAL A 129 1.95 -17.60 -0.06
N ALA A 130 1.17 -16.53 0.07
CA ALA A 130 0.67 -15.78 -1.08
C ALA A 130 0.66 -14.28 -0.80
N ARG A 131 0.88 -13.47 -1.86
CA ARG A 131 0.82 -12.02 -1.82
C ARG A 131 -0.13 -11.50 -2.90
N ASP A 132 -0.92 -10.49 -2.58
CA ASP A 132 -1.91 -9.89 -3.49
C ASP A 132 -1.30 -9.40 -4.81
N PRO A 133 -2.10 -9.31 -5.91
CA PRO A 133 -1.59 -8.99 -7.25
C PRO A 133 -0.91 -7.62 -7.38
N MET A 134 -1.31 -6.64 -6.55
CA MET A 134 -0.71 -5.29 -6.55
C MET A 134 0.47 -5.18 -5.58
N GLY A 135 0.64 -6.17 -4.68
CA GLY A 135 1.61 -6.12 -3.61
C GLY A 135 1.33 -5.02 -2.58
N VAL A 136 0.04 -4.71 -2.38
CA VAL A 136 -0.40 -3.71 -1.38
C VAL A 136 0.13 -4.08 -0.01
N LYS A 137 0.00 -5.35 0.37
CA LYS A 137 0.59 -5.80 1.63
C LYS A 137 2.02 -6.27 1.42
N PRO A 138 2.95 -5.77 2.25
CA PRO A 138 4.35 -6.12 2.13
C PRO A 138 4.61 -7.56 2.53
N LEU A 139 5.57 -8.17 1.85
CA LEU A 139 6.10 -9.47 2.19
C LEU A 139 7.53 -9.60 1.69
N TYR A 140 8.43 -10.06 2.56
CA TYR A 140 9.83 -10.38 2.28
C TYR A 140 10.11 -11.82 2.62
N TRP A 141 11.13 -12.40 2.01
CA TRP A 141 11.46 -13.78 2.20
C TRP A 141 12.96 -14.07 2.07
N ILE A 142 13.37 -15.19 2.65
CA ILE A 142 14.66 -15.83 2.42
C ILE A 142 14.43 -17.31 2.17
N ASP A 143 15.21 -17.89 1.26
CA ASP A 143 15.21 -19.33 0.98
C ASP A 143 16.61 -19.85 1.32
N GLY A 144 16.73 -20.48 2.47
CA GLY A 144 18.01 -20.97 3.01
C GLY A 144 18.10 -22.48 3.03
N ALA A 145 19.28 -23.00 3.34
CA ALA A 145 19.54 -24.44 3.42
C ALA A 145 18.68 -25.13 4.50
N ASP A 146 18.35 -24.41 5.56
CA ASP A 146 17.58 -24.93 6.71
C ASP A 146 16.07 -24.74 6.54
N GLY A 147 15.63 -23.96 5.56
CA GLY A 147 14.21 -23.68 5.29
C GLY A 147 13.95 -22.29 4.75
N THR A 148 12.68 -22.02 4.48
CA THR A 148 12.21 -20.77 3.91
C THR A 148 11.49 -19.94 4.98
N MET A 149 11.84 -18.65 5.11
CA MET A 149 11.21 -17.72 6.06
C MET A 149 10.60 -16.54 5.34
N PHE A 150 9.49 -16.04 5.89
CA PHE A 150 8.71 -14.91 5.38
C PHE A 150 8.40 -13.93 6.51
N ALA A 151 8.43 -12.63 6.21
CA ALA A 151 8.04 -11.58 7.15
C ALA A 151 7.46 -10.36 6.44
N SER A 152 6.62 -9.61 7.13
CA SER A 152 5.99 -8.39 6.61
C SER A 152 6.99 -7.26 6.35
N GLU A 153 8.10 -7.17 7.09
CA GLU A 153 9.07 -6.06 7.00
C GLU A 153 10.52 -6.54 6.98
N LEU A 154 11.41 -5.76 6.38
CA LEU A 154 12.86 -6.04 6.33
C LEU A 154 13.48 -6.07 7.73
N ARG A 155 13.03 -5.19 8.63
CA ARG A 155 13.51 -5.12 10.02
C ARG A 155 13.28 -6.41 10.81
N ALA A 156 12.36 -7.25 10.36
CA ALA A 156 12.11 -8.54 11.02
C ALA A 156 13.34 -9.44 10.99
N PHE A 157 14.09 -9.44 9.89
CA PHE A 157 15.22 -10.34 9.69
C PHE A 157 16.45 -9.95 10.52
N ASP A 158 17.15 -10.94 11.03
CA ASP A 158 18.41 -10.74 11.76
C ASP A 158 19.49 -10.14 10.83
N PRO A 159 20.43 -9.33 11.34
CA PRO A 159 21.46 -8.67 10.53
C PRO A 159 22.26 -9.62 9.63
N GLU A 160 22.56 -10.84 10.10
CA GLU A 160 23.28 -11.87 9.36
C GLU A 160 22.52 -12.43 8.15
N ASP A 161 21.20 -12.33 8.14
CA ASP A 161 20.35 -12.83 7.06
C ASP A 161 20.09 -11.80 5.96
N ARG A 162 20.26 -10.51 6.26
CA ARG A 162 19.83 -9.40 5.42
C ARG A 162 20.34 -9.44 3.99
N ALA A 163 21.55 -9.98 3.79
CA ALA A 163 22.12 -10.14 2.45
C ALA A 163 21.36 -11.16 1.56
N GLN A 164 20.51 -11.99 2.15
CA GLN A 164 19.73 -13.01 1.45
C GLN A 164 18.27 -12.61 1.29
N VAL A 165 17.80 -11.56 2.00
CA VAL A 165 16.41 -11.11 1.95
C VAL A 165 16.08 -10.57 0.57
N ALA A 166 14.93 -11.00 0.06
CA ALA A 166 14.33 -10.44 -1.15
C ALA A 166 12.87 -10.07 -0.90
N SER A 167 12.36 -9.13 -1.70
CA SER A 167 10.92 -8.86 -1.74
C SER A 167 10.20 -10.05 -2.35
N PHE A 168 9.15 -10.54 -1.68
CA PHE A 168 8.30 -11.57 -2.26
C PHE A 168 7.44 -10.95 -3.38
N PRO A 169 7.46 -11.47 -4.61
CA PRO A 169 6.84 -10.79 -5.75
C PRO A 169 5.31 -10.73 -5.63
N PRO A 170 4.68 -9.60 -6.02
CA PRO A 170 3.22 -9.49 -6.10
C PRO A 170 2.59 -10.51 -7.02
N GLY A 171 1.35 -10.93 -6.72
CA GLY A 171 0.60 -11.91 -7.52
C GLY A 171 1.24 -13.29 -7.59
N CYS A 172 2.09 -13.60 -6.63
CA CYS A 172 2.74 -14.90 -6.54
C CYS A 172 2.31 -15.67 -5.29
N LEU A 173 2.37 -16.97 -5.39
CA LEU A 173 2.29 -17.89 -4.28
C LEU A 173 3.55 -18.76 -4.23
N TRP A 174 3.85 -19.25 -3.03
CA TRP A 174 4.91 -20.20 -2.76
C TRP A 174 4.33 -21.43 -2.06
N THR A 175 4.86 -22.61 -2.42
CA THR A 175 4.68 -23.85 -1.67
C THR A 175 6.01 -24.58 -1.59
N PRO A 176 6.24 -25.47 -0.60
CA PRO A 176 7.46 -26.28 -0.55
C PRO A 176 7.70 -27.12 -1.82
N ALA A 177 6.63 -27.51 -2.50
CA ALA A 177 6.69 -28.36 -3.69
C ALA A 177 7.00 -27.61 -4.99
N THR A 178 6.53 -26.35 -5.14
CA THR A 178 6.59 -25.61 -6.39
C THR A 178 7.51 -24.40 -6.37
N SER A 179 8.01 -24.02 -5.17
CA SER A 179 8.66 -22.72 -4.96
C SER A 179 7.72 -21.58 -5.37
N ILE A 180 8.23 -20.46 -5.92
CA ILE A 180 7.40 -19.32 -6.32
C ILE A 180 6.71 -19.57 -7.66
N VAL A 181 5.40 -19.40 -7.69
CA VAL A 181 4.56 -19.47 -8.90
C VAL A 181 3.68 -18.22 -8.98
N ARG A 182 3.66 -17.57 -10.14
CA ARG A 182 2.76 -16.43 -10.40
C ARG A 182 1.34 -16.94 -10.65
N TYR A 183 0.37 -16.41 -9.91
CA TYR A 183 -1.06 -16.73 -10.09
C TYR A 183 -1.87 -15.57 -10.69
N ALA A 184 -1.37 -14.32 -10.58
CA ALA A 184 -1.99 -13.13 -11.13
C ALA A 184 -0.96 -12.04 -11.44
N ASP A 185 -1.30 -11.13 -12.35
CA ASP A 185 -0.53 -9.91 -12.64
C ASP A 185 -1.26 -8.70 -12.06
N SER A 186 -0.52 -7.62 -11.78
CA SER A 186 -1.06 -6.34 -11.30
C SER A 186 -2.09 -5.77 -12.28
N VAL A 187 -1.78 -5.84 -13.58
CA VAL A 187 -2.75 -5.61 -14.66
C VAL A 187 -3.09 -6.96 -15.29
N PRO A 188 -4.36 -7.43 -15.21
CA PRO A 188 -4.72 -8.76 -15.67
C PRO A 188 -4.33 -9.00 -17.14
N VAL A 189 -3.76 -10.18 -17.42
CA VAL A 189 -3.34 -10.58 -18.78
C VAL A 189 -4.48 -10.44 -19.76
N GLY A 190 -4.18 -9.88 -20.94
CA GLY A 190 -5.15 -9.72 -22.03
C GLY A 190 -5.97 -8.43 -21.96
N ILE A 191 -5.85 -7.62 -20.91
CA ILE A 191 -6.39 -6.27 -20.92
C ILE A 191 -5.60 -5.45 -21.93
N ARG A 192 -6.32 -4.94 -22.94
CA ARG A 192 -5.78 -4.02 -23.93
C ARG A 192 -6.63 -2.77 -23.98
N PRO A 193 -6.00 -1.58 -24.04
CA PRO A 193 -6.76 -0.35 -24.19
C PRO A 193 -7.60 -0.38 -25.47
N ALA A 194 -8.81 0.14 -25.37
CA ALA A 194 -9.68 0.27 -26.52
C ALA A 194 -9.03 1.20 -27.56
N ARG A 195 -8.95 0.75 -28.82
CA ARG A 195 -8.50 1.62 -29.92
C ARG A 195 -9.64 2.55 -30.30
N ARG A 196 -9.41 3.85 -30.23
CA ARG A 196 -10.37 4.86 -30.69
C ARG A 196 -9.74 5.83 -31.70
N ALA A 197 -10.59 6.47 -32.52
CA ALA A 197 -10.14 7.50 -33.42
C ALA A 197 -9.57 8.69 -32.63
N GLN A 198 -8.55 9.33 -33.17
CA GLN A 198 -7.69 10.34 -32.54
C GLN A 198 -8.42 11.53 -31.89
N HIS A 199 -9.72 11.71 -32.15
CA HIS A 199 -10.54 12.83 -31.66
C HIS A 199 -11.88 12.39 -31.01
N SER A 200 -12.01 11.09 -30.66
CA SER A 200 -13.23 10.64 -29.96
C SER A 200 -13.19 11.01 -28.48
N THR A 201 -14.27 11.58 -27.99
CA THR A 201 -14.53 11.79 -26.55
C THR A 201 -15.18 10.54 -25.96
N TRP A 202 -15.10 10.43 -24.63
CA TRP A 202 -15.88 9.42 -23.90
C TRP A 202 -17.37 9.78 -23.86
N ASP A 203 -18.21 8.77 -23.78
CA ASP A 203 -19.65 8.89 -23.57
C ASP A 203 -20.06 8.70 -22.11
N ASN A 204 -21.32 8.98 -21.79
CA ASN A 204 -21.83 8.82 -20.42
C ASN A 204 -21.68 7.37 -19.88
N GLY A 205 -21.81 6.37 -20.74
CA GLY A 205 -21.65 4.96 -20.31
C GLY A 205 -20.23 4.63 -19.87
N VAL A 206 -19.22 5.30 -20.42
CA VAL A 206 -17.83 5.21 -19.94
C VAL A 206 -17.69 5.88 -18.58
N LEU A 207 -18.23 7.10 -18.43
CA LEU A 207 -18.19 7.84 -17.17
C LEU A 207 -18.89 7.07 -16.03
N GLU A 208 -20.05 6.48 -16.32
CA GLU A 208 -20.77 5.62 -15.38
C GLU A 208 -19.93 4.43 -14.93
N LYS A 209 -19.27 3.71 -15.85
CA LYS A 209 -18.41 2.58 -15.51
C LYS A 209 -17.23 2.98 -14.65
N VAL A 210 -16.58 4.10 -14.97
CA VAL A 210 -15.46 4.64 -14.17
C VAL A 210 -15.97 4.98 -12.77
N ARG A 211 -17.04 5.75 -12.66
CA ARG A 211 -17.64 6.14 -11.37
C ARG A 211 -18.05 4.93 -10.55
N ASP A 212 -18.83 4.02 -11.14
CA ASP A 212 -19.44 2.91 -10.41
C ASP A 212 -18.38 1.94 -9.89
N SER A 213 -17.29 1.70 -10.64
CA SER A 213 -16.17 0.88 -10.18
C SER A 213 -15.49 1.49 -8.94
N VAL A 214 -15.22 2.80 -8.94
CA VAL A 214 -14.60 3.49 -7.80
C VAL A 214 -15.55 3.54 -6.60
N VAL A 215 -16.84 3.87 -6.83
CA VAL A 215 -17.86 3.90 -5.76
C VAL A 215 -18.00 2.53 -5.09
N LEU A 216 -18.07 1.46 -5.87
CA LEU A 216 -18.15 0.10 -5.33
C LEU A 216 -16.89 -0.26 -4.53
N SER A 217 -15.73 0.08 -5.06
CA SER A 217 -14.45 -0.17 -4.39
C SER A 217 -14.34 0.54 -3.04
N VAL A 218 -14.68 1.83 -2.97
CA VAL A 218 -14.68 2.57 -1.70
C VAL A 218 -15.65 1.93 -0.70
N ARG A 219 -16.87 1.59 -1.13
CA ARG A 219 -17.88 0.98 -0.26
C ARG A 219 -17.43 -0.38 0.29
N ARG A 220 -16.80 -1.24 -0.53
CA ARG A 220 -16.21 -2.51 -0.08
C ARG A 220 -15.16 -2.28 1.01
N ARG A 221 -14.33 -1.24 0.87
CA ARG A 221 -13.26 -0.90 1.82
C ARG A 221 -13.73 -0.20 3.10
N MET A 222 -15.02 0.13 3.18
CA MET A 222 -15.65 0.57 4.44
C MET A 222 -16.03 -0.59 5.38
N MET A 223 -15.79 -1.85 4.98
CA MET A 223 -15.99 -3.03 5.83
C MET A 223 -15.10 -2.95 7.07
N SER A 224 -15.69 -2.82 8.26
CA SER A 224 -14.95 -2.71 9.53
C SER A 224 -15.91 -2.81 10.71
N ASP A 225 -15.45 -3.41 11.82
CA ASP A 225 -16.10 -3.35 13.13
C ASP A 225 -15.60 -2.15 13.99
N VAL A 226 -14.67 -1.36 13.45
CA VAL A 226 -14.05 -0.19 14.11
C VAL A 226 -14.17 1.07 13.24
N GLY A 227 -13.78 2.23 13.78
CA GLY A 227 -13.83 3.51 13.06
C GLY A 227 -12.94 3.52 11.82
N VAL A 228 -13.50 4.02 10.71
CA VAL A 228 -12.83 4.25 9.43
C VAL A 228 -12.77 5.75 9.14
N GLY A 229 -11.60 6.26 8.76
CA GLY A 229 -11.39 7.64 8.34
C GLY A 229 -10.83 7.74 6.92
N VAL A 230 -10.48 8.95 6.48
CA VAL A 230 -9.86 9.21 5.17
C VAL A 230 -8.69 10.17 5.32
N PHE A 231 -7.56 9.86 4.68
CA PHE A 231 -6.49 10.82 4.46
C PHE A 231 -6.88 11.76 3.32
N LEU A 232 -7.06 13.04 3.63
CA LEU A 232 -7.59 14.05 2.74
C LEU A 232 -6.53 15.12 2.45
N SER A 233 -5.83 14.97 1.33
CA SER A 233 -4.83 15.95 0.87
C SER A 233 -5.45 17.17 0.15
N GLY A 234 -6.76 17.15 -0.11
CA GLY A 234 -7.42 18.16 -0.94
C GLY A 234 -7.16 18.01 -2.45
N GLY A 235 -6.38 17.00 -2.87
CA GLY A 235 -6.25 16.56 -4.25
C GLY A 235 -7.49 15.79 -4.72
N LEU A 236 -7.66 15.68 -6.04
CA LEU A 236 -8.81 15.04 -6.68
C LEU A 236 -9.11 13.64 -6.10
N ASP A 237 -8.09 12.79 -6.02
CA ASP A 237 -8.22 11.38 -5.69
C ASP A 237 -8.74 11.17 -4.25
N SER A 238 -8.11 11.86 -3.31
CA SER A 238 -8.53 11.82 -1.89
C SER A 238 -9.90 12.48 -1.70
N ALA A 239 -10.24 13.52 -2.46
CA ALA A 239 -11.54 14.17 -2.40
C ALA A 239 -12.67 13.26 -2.90
N ILE A 240 -12.45 12.51 -4.00
CA ILE A 240 -13.40 11.51 -4.50
C ILE A 240 -13.62 10.41 -3.46
N VAL A 241 -12.54 9.84 -2.92
CA VAL A 241 -12.65 8.80 -1.88
C VAL A 241 -13.40 9.32 -0.66
N ALA A 242 -13.08 10.54 -0.21
CA ALA A 242 -13.73 11.16 0.96
C ALA A 242 -15.21 11.44 0.72
N ALA A 243 -15.60 11.91 -0.46
CA ALA A 243 -17.00 12.18 -0.79
C ALA A 243 -17.85 10.90 -0.76
N ILE A 244 -17.34 9.80 -1.34
CA ILE A 244 -18.02 8.51 -1.36
C ILE A 244 -18.09 7.92 0.06
N ALA A 245 -16.99 7.96 0.82
CA ALA A 245 -16.94 7.47 2.19
C ALA A 245 -17.88 8.28 3.11
N ALA A 246 -17.95 9.60 2.95
CA ALA A 246 -18.86 10.47 3.71
C ALA A 246 -20.33 10.14 3.42
N GLU A 247 -20.68 9.91 2.16
CA GLU A 247 -22.03 9.48 1.77
C GLU A 247 -22.38 8.13 2.41
N HIS A 248 -21.46 7.16 2.38
CA HIS A 248 -21.64 5.85 3.01
C HIS A 248 -21.84 5.97 4.53
N THR A 249 -20.98 6.74 5.21
CA THR A 249 -21.00 6.95 6.66
C THR A 249 -22.27 7.68 7.09
N ARG A 250 -22.69 8.71 6.36
CA ARG A 250 -23.93 9.47 6.63
C ARG A 250 -25.20 8.60 6.54
N ARG A 251 -25.23 7.63 5.62
CA ARG A 251 -26.37 6.67 5.53
C ARG A 251 -26.52 5.80 6.78
N ARG A 252 -25.46 5.66 7.57
CA ARG A 252 -25.43 4.93 8.86
C ARG A 252 -25.70 5.84 10.06
N GLY A 253 -25.86 7.14 9.82
CA GLY A 253 -26.12 8.15 10.87
C GLY A 253 -24.86 8.69 11.54
N ASP A 254 -23.67 8.39 10.99
CA ASP A 254 -22.37 8.80 11.54
C ASP A 254 -21.74 9.93 10.70
N VAL A 255 -20.68 10.54 11.25
CA VAL A 255 -19.85 11.56 10.59
C VAL A 255 -18.47 10.95 10.28
N LEU A 256 -18.00 11.14 9.04
CA LEU A 256 -16.70 10.62 8.60
C LEU A 256 -15.55 11.43 9.22
N PRO A 257 -14.60 10.81 9.93
CA PRO A 257 -13.34 11.47 10.28
C PRO A 257 -12.46 11.64 9.05
N THR A 258 -11.89 12.84 8.85
CA THR A 258 -10.91 13.10 7.79
C THR A 258 -9.67 13.76 8.37
N PHE A 259 -8.50 13.46 7.79
CA PHE A 259 -7.21 13.90 8.32
C PHE A 259 -6.37 14.51 7.21
N ALA A 260 -5.77 15.67 7.47
CA ALA A 260 -4.88 16.37 6.55
C ALA A 260 -3.59 16.81 7.25
N VAL A 261 -2.50 16.93 6.51
CA VAL A 261 -1.21 17.45 7.01
C VAL A 261 -0.61 18.41 6.01
N GLY A 262 0.05 19.44 6.50
CA GLY A 262 0.80 20.40 5.69
C GLY A 262 1.38 21.50 6.55
N THR A 263 2.19 22.37 5.95
CA THR A 263 2.61 23.62 6.61
C THR A 263 1.42 24.57 6.72
N LYS A 264 1.50 25.55 7.64
CA LYS A 264 0.37 26.42 8.02
C LYS A 264 -0.41 27.03 6.85
N ASP A 265 0.30 27.40 5.78
CA ASP A 265 -0.29 28.08 4.61
C ASP A 265 -0.22 27.19 3.34
N SER A 266 -0.05 25.87 3.50
CA SER A 266 0.03 24.95 2.36
C SER A 266 -1.28 24.91 1.58
N SER A 267 -1.16 24.84 0.27
CA SER A 267 -2.30 24.73 -0.66
C SER A 267 -3.14 23.48 -0.39
N ASP A 268 -2.50 22.40 0.06
CA ASP A 268 -3.15 21.14 0.38
C ASP A 268 -4.06 21.25 1.61
N LEU A 269 -3.60 21.85 2.72
CA LEU A 269 -4.48 22.06 3.87
C LEU A 269 -5.68 22.95 3.54
N LEU A 270 -5.47 24.03 2.77
CA LEU A 270 -6.55 24.91 2.35
C LEU A 270 -7.59 24.18 1.47
N ALA A 271 -7.14 23.33 0.56
CA ALA A 271 -8.03 22.55 -0.28
C ALA A 271 -8.74 21.42 0.50
N ALA A 272 -8.03 20.72 1.40
CA ALA A 272 -8.60 19.69 2.25
C ALA A 272 -9.74 20.24 3.12
N ARG A 273 -9.55 21.43 3.70
CA ARG A 273 -10.58 22.12 4.49
C ARG A 273 -11.85 22.38 3.69
N ARG A 274 -11.73 22.86 2.42
CA ARG A 274 -12.89 23.10 1.55
C ARG A 274 -13.64 21.81 1.21
N VAL A 275 -12.89 20.72 0.93
CA VAL A 275 -13.52 19.42 0.69
C VAL A 275 -14.23 18.95 1.95
N ALA A 276 -13.59 19.04 3.11
CA ALA A 276 -14.14 18.61 4.40
C ALA A 276 -15.43 19.38 4.77
N GLU A 277 -15.46 20.71 4.54
CA GLU A 277 -16.65 21.55 4.71
C GLU A 277 -17.79 21.09 3.79
N PHE A 278 -17.49 20.85 2.50
CA PHE A 278 -18.48 20.41 1.52
C PHE A 278 -19.11 19.07 1.87
N ILE A 279 -18.29 18.07 2.25
CA ILE A 279 -18.79 16.74 2.59
C ILE A 279 -19.34 16.64 4.02
N GLY A 280 -19.10 17.65 4.86
CA GLY A 280 -19.54 17.69 6.27
C GLY A 280 -18.84 16.64 7.14
N SER A 281 -17.51 16.49 6.99
CA SER A 281 -16.69 15.55 7.78
C SER A 281 -16.20 16.15 9.10
N ASP A 282 -15.85 15.28 10.06
CA ASP A 282 -15.08 15.64 11.26
C ASP A 282 -13.60 15.76 10.87
N HIS A 283 -13.16 16.98 10.54
CA HIS A 283 -11.88 17.24 9.93
C HIS A 283 -10.79 17.57 10.94
N HIS A 284 -9.66 16.87 10.88
CA HIS A 284 -8.49 17.03 11.73
C HIS A 284 -7.27 17.44 10.90
N GLU A 285 -6.64 18.56 11.28
CA GLU A 285 -5.45 19.08 10.61
C GLU A 285 -4.20 18.93 11.47
N VAL A 286 -3.11 18.48 10.83
CA VAL A 286 -1.77 18.46 11.41
C VAL A 286 -0.94 19.53 10.73
N VAL A 287 -0.58 20.57 11.51
CA VAL A 287 0.31 21.63 11.00
C VAL A 287 1.75 21.24 11.24
N ALA A 288 2.46 20.91 10.15
CA ALA A 288 3.88 20.57 10.19
C ALA A 288 4.72 21.86 10.23
N THR A 289 5.76 21.87 11.08
CA THR A 289 6.77 22.92 11.14
C THR A 289 8.10 22.42 10.58
N ALA A 290 8.99 23.32 10.20
CA ALA A 290 10.34 22.94 9.77
C ALA A 290 11.08 22.13 10.85
N GLU A 291 10.87 22.42 12.13
CA GLU A 291 11.43 21.69 13.26
C GLU A 291 10.89 20.26 13.30
N SER A 292 9.54 20.08 13.31
CA SER A 292 8.92 18.76 13.35
C SER A 292 9.26 17.90 12.12
N ILE A 293 9.43 18.50 10.96
CA ILE A 293 9.86 17.82 9.73
C ILE A 293 11.32 17.33 9.88
N GLY A 294 12.20 18.19 10.42
CA GLY A 294 13.60 17.83 10.62
C GLY A 294 13.81 16.74 11.67
N GLU A 295 13.08 16.80 12.77
CA GLU A 295 13.11 15.79 13.84
C GLU A 295 12.62 14.42 13.37
N GLU A 296 11.63 14.37 12.46
CA GLU A 296 11.03 13.14 12.00
C GLU A 296 11.84 12.45 10.87
N LEU A 297 12.82 13.11 10.24
CA LEU A 297 13.54 12.60 9.07
C LEU A 297 14.22 11.24 9.34
N ASP A 298 14.96 11.12 10.43
CA ASP A 298 15.68 9.88 10.78
C ASP A 298 14.72 8.71 10.95
N ASN A 299 13.66 8.94 11.73
CA ASN A 299 12.59 7.97 11.95
C ASN A 299 11.84 7.63 10.64
N ALA A 300 11.62 8.60 9.75
CA ALA A 300 10.95 8.35 8.46
C ALA A 300 11.74 7.36 7.60
N VAL A 301 13.05 7.55 7.47
CA VAL A 301 13.91 6.63 6.69
C VAL A 301 13.93 5.23 7.31
N GLU A 302 14.01 5.14 8.63
CA GLU A 302 13.93 3.86 9.36
C GLU A 302 12.59 3.17 9.13
N VAL A 303 11.48 3.91 9.32
CA VAL A 303 10.12 3.36 9.26
C VAL A 303 9.78 2.86 7.87
N ILE A 304 10.07 3.63 6.82
CA ILE A 304 9.75 3.20 5.45
C ILE A 304 10.71 2.16 4.91
N GLU A 305 11.83 1.90 5.59
CA GLU A 305 12.87 0.96 5.16
C GLU A 305 13.46 1.30 3.79
N HIS A 306 13.49 2.61 3.44
CA HIS A 306 13.84 3.10 2.11
C HIS A 306 14.57 4.45 2.15
N TYR A 307 15.31 4.78 1.08
CA TYR A 307 16.09 6.03 0.98
C TYR A 307 15.85 6.84 -0.31
N ASP A 308 14.89 6.44 -1.17
CA ASP A 308 14.52 7.25 -2.35
C ASP A 308 13.96 8.60 -1.92
N PRO A 309 14.46 9.74 -2.48
CA PRO A 309 14.04 11.08 -2.06
C PRO A 309 12.54 11.34 -2.18
N ALA A 310 11.91 10.87 -3.26
CA ALA A 310 10.48 11.08 -3.45
C ALA A 310 9.63 10.38 -2.38
N LEU A 311 10.08 9.20 -1.92
CA LEU A 311 9.43 8.50 -0.81
C LEU A 311 9.67 9.18 0.53
N VAL A 312 10.90 9.57 0.83
CA VAL A 312 11.24 10.19 2.13
C VAL A 312 10.53 11.53 2.28
N ARG A 313 10.53 12.39 1.24
CA ARG A 313 9.82 13.69 1.27
C ARG A 313 8.33 13.54 1.62
N SER A 314 7.69 12.51 1.13
CA SER A 314 6.27 12.24 1.41
C SER A 314 6.03 11.42 2.69
N SER A 315 7.03 10.70 3.19
CA SER A 315 6.92 9.86 4.38
C SER A 315 6.87 10.69 5.66
N VAL A 316 7.67 11.76 5.73
CA VAL A 316 7.72 12.62 6.91
C VAL A 316 6.33 13.20 7.24
N PRO A 317 5.63 13.91 6.33
CA PRO A 317 4.29 14.37 6.61
C PRO A 317 3.30 13.22 6.85
N ASN A 318 3.44 12.07 6.16
CA ASN A 318 2.57 10.92 6.40
C ASN A 318 2.72 10.33 7.81
N LEU A 319 3.93 10.29 8.38
CA LEU A 319 4.13 9.83 9.75
C LEU A 319 3.46 10.77 10.76
N LEU A 320 3.61 12.08 10.58
CA LEU A 320 2.93 13.07 11.42
C LEU A 320 1.40 12.89 11.34
N LEU A 321 0.87 12.69 10.15
CA LEU A 321 -0.55 12.46 9.89
C LEU A 321 -1.05 11.16 10.52
N ALA A 322 -0.35 10.06 10.28
CA ALA A 322 -0.72 8.73 10.77
C ALA A 322 -0.73 8.66 12.31
N ARG A 323 0.23 9.34 12.97
CA ARG A 323 0.30 9.46 14.42
C ARG A 323 -0.96 10.07 15.01
N GLU A 324 -1.51 11.12 14.39
CA GLU A 324 -2.73 11.77 14.84
C GLU A 324 -3.99 10.96 14.49
N ALA A 325 -4.05 10.41 13.28
CA ALA A 325 -5.19 9.59 12.84
C ALA A 325 -5.37 8.33 13.69
N ALA A 326 -4.26 7.66 14.07
CA ALA A 326 -4.28 6.45 14.90
C ALA A 326 -4.89 6.67 16.30
N LYS A 327 -4.94 7.90 16.78
CA LYS A 327 -5.63 8.25 18.05
C LYS A 327 -7.16 8.20 17.93
N LYS A 328 -7.69 8.20 16.72
CA LYS A 328 -9.13 8.34 16.42
C LYS A 328 -9.72 7.10 15.74
N VAL A 329 -8.97 6.52 14.80
CA VAL A 329 -9.43 5.41 13.95
C VAL A 329 -8.35 4.33 13.81
N LYS A 330 -8.75 3.12 13.43
CA LYS A 330 -7.82 2.03 13.10
C LYS A 330 -7.68 1.78 11.59
N VAL A 331 -8.52 2.42 10.79
CA VAL A 331 -8.54 2.26 9.32
C VAL A 331 -8.63 3.64 8.67
N VAL A 332 -7.86 3.85 7.61
CA VAL A 332 -7.98 5.03 6.74
C VAL A 332 -8.01 4.63 5.28
N LEU A 333 -8.85 5.30 4.49
CA LEU A 333 -8.82 5.20 3.04
C LEU A 333 -7.88 6.26 2.48
N THR A 334 -7.21 5.93 1.36
CA THR A 334 -6.27 6.82 0.67
C THR A 334 -6.60 6.93 -0.82
N GLY A 335 -6.01 7.91 -1.50
CA GLY A 335 -6.13 8.10 -2.95
C GLY A 335 -5.03 7.43 -3.77
N GLU A 336 -4.19 6.58 -3.17
CA GLU A 336 -3.08 5.92 -3.85
C GLU A 336 -3.56 5.05 -5.03
N GLY A 337 -2.79 5.03 -6.11
CA GLY A 337 -3.07 4.26 -7.33
C GLY A 337 -3.79 5.06 -8.43
N ALA A 338 -4.42 6.19 -8.10
CA ALA A 338 -5.15 6.99 -9.10
C ALA A 338 -4.23 7.61 -10.16
N ASP A 339 -3.03 8.02 -9.77
CA ASP A 339 -2.04 8.60 -10.67
C ASP A 339 -1.54 7.60 -11.70
N GLU A 340 -1.25 6.41 -11.27
CA GLU A 340 -0.79 5.30 -12.10
C GLU A 340 -1.87 4.83 -13.07
N LEU A 341 -3.13 4.85 -12.65
CA LEU A 341 -4.26 4.40 -13.47
C LEU A 341 -4.70 5.43 -14.51
N TYR A 342 -4.69 6.71 -14.16
CA TYR A 342 -5.29 7.78 -14.97
C TYR A 342 -4.27 8.80 -15.50
N GLY A 343 -2.96 8.50 -15.41
CA GLY A 343 -1.90 9.37 -15.94
C GLY A 343 -1.79 10.69 -15.19
N GLY A 344 -1.71 10.64 -13.86
CA GLY A 344 -1.67 11.85 -13.03
C GLY A 344 -0.31 12.50 -12.90
N TYR A 345 0.78 11.86 -13.27
CA TYR A 345 2.13 12.40 -13.14
C TYR A 345 2.51 13.29 -14.32
N SER A 346 3.11 14.46 -14.05
CA SER A 346 3.49 15.44 -15.06
C SER A 346 4.43 14.89 -16.14
N TYR A 347 5.38 14.02 -15.76
CA TYR A 347 6.32 13.42 -16.71
C TYR A 347 5.63 12.54 -17.77
N MET A 348 4.46 11.95 -17.48
CA MET A 348 3.68 11.15 -18.43
C MET A 348 3.10 11.98 -19.59
N HIS A 349 3.14 13.31 -19.49
CA HIS A 349 2.64 14.23 -20.50
C HIS A 349 3.75 14.84 -21.38
N THR A 350 4.99 14.43 -21.18
CA THR A 350 6.14 14.86 -21.99
C THR A 350 6.11 14.22 -23.41
N PRO A 351 6.89 14.75 -24.36
CA PRO A 351 7.01 14.18 -25.72
C PRO A 351 7.44 12.70 -25.74
N GLU A 352 8.14 12.21 -24.75
CA GLU A 352 8.55 10.81 -24.61
C GLU A 352 7.35 9.86 -24.63
N PHE A 353 6.26 10.26 -23.98
CA PHE A 353 5.01 9.48 -23.92
C PHE A 353 3.95 10.00 -24.88
N ALA A 354 4.37 10.63 -26.01
CA ALA A 354 3.43 11.09 -27.04
C ALA A 354 2.71 9.91 -27.73
N ASP A 355 3.39 8.77 -27.91
CA ASP A 355 2.78 7.53 -28.38
C ASP A 355 1.86 6.92 -27.32
N PRO A 356 0.59 6.64 -27.62
CA PRO A 356 -0.34 5.98 -26.71
C PRO A 356 0.14 4.62 -26.17
N ASN A 357 0.88 3.86 -26.98
CA ASN A 357 1.42 2.57 -26.52
C ASN A 357 2.56 2.77 -25.52
N ALA A 358 3.40 3.79 -25.69
CA ALA A 358 4.44 4.14 -24.74
C ALA A 358 3.83 4.58 -23.41
N LEU A 359 2.80 5.43 -23.45
CA LEU A 359 2.08 5.81 -22.23
C LEU A 359 1.42 4.60 -21.54
N HIS A 360 0.76 3.73 -22.30
CA HIS A 360 0.15 2.53 -21.71
C HIS A 360 1.19 1.63 -21.04
N ALA A 361 2.33 1.41 -21.70
CA ALA A 361 3.42 0.62 -21.13
C ALA A 361 3.96 1.25 -19.83
N GLU A 362 4.06 2.59 -19.77
CA GLU A 362 4.49 3.30 -18.56
C GLU A 362 3.47 3.19 -17.42
N LEU A 363 2.16 3.27 -17.71
CA LEU A 363 1.12 3.05 -16.71
C LEU A 363 1.18 1.63 -16.12
N VAL A 364 1.41 0.60 -16.98
CA VAL A 364 1.60 -0.78 -16.51
C VAL A 364 2.84 -0.88 -15.63
N ARG A 365 3.99 -0.36 -16.09
CA ARG A 365 5.25 -0.36 -15.34
C ARG A 365 5.09 0.32 -13.98
N SER A 366 4.38 1.46 -13.94
CA SER A 366 4.14 2.21 -12.70
C SER A 366 3.34 1.39 -11.69
N LEU A 367 2.31 0.67 -12.14
CA LEU A 367 1.52 -0.22 -11.29
C LEU A 367 2.34 -1.42 -10.79
N GLU A 368 3.18 -2.02 -11.65
CA GLU A 368 4.05 -3.13 -11.27
C GLU A 368 5.11 -2.75 -10.23
N GLN A 369 5.61 -1.52 -10.27
CA GLN A 369 6.61 -1.01 -9.33
C GLN A 369 6.03 -0.39 -8.06
N LEU A 370 4.72 -0.16 -8.02
CA LEU A 370 4.06 0.60 -6.96
C LEU A 370 4.29 0.01 -5.56
N HIS A 371 4.41 -1.32 -5.47
CA HIS A 371 4.63 -2.03 -4.21
C HIS A 371 5.99 -1.75 -3.54
N HIS A 372 6.98 -1.28 -4.30
CA HIS A 372 8.28 -0.85 -3.80
C HIS A 372 8.36 0.66 -3.53
N LEU A 373 7.33 1.40 -3.94
CA LEU A 373 7.29 2.86 -3.94
C LEU A 373 6.16 3.35 -3.02
N ASN A 374 5.13 3.97 -3.58
CA ASN A 374 4.06 4.61 -2.80
C ASN A 374 3.33 3.65 -1.86
N LEU A 375 3.13 2.39 -2.23
CA LEU A 375 2.50 1.41 -1.34
C LEU A 375 3.39 1.05 -0.15
N GLN A 376 4.71 0.91 -0.35
CA GLN A 376 5.64 0.69 0.75
C GLN A 376 5.59 1.86 1.73
N ARG A 377 5.68 3.10 1.24
CA ARG A 377 5.56 4.30 2.07
C ARG A 377 4.23 4.31 2.82
N CYS A 378 3.10 4.15 2.12
CA CYS A 378 1.77 4.22 2.69
C CYS A 378 1.59 3.19 3.81
N ASP A 379 1.89 1.92 3.54
CA ASP A 379 1.79 0.83 4.53
C ASP A 379 2.71 1.06 5.73
N ARG A 380 3.99 1.37 5.52
CA ARG A 380 4.95 1.53 6.60
C ARG A 380 4.60 2.67 7.55
N THR A 381 4.30 3.86 6.98
CA THR A 381 4.02 5.05 7.80
C THR A 381 2.74 4.91 8.62
N THR A 382 1.73 4.24 8.10
CA THR A 382 0.48 4.01 8.83
C THR A 382 0.62 2.87 9.83
N MET A 383 1.21 1.75 9.42
CA MET A 383 1.33 0.58 10.29
C MET A 383 2.28 0.78 11.45
N TYR A 384 3.21 1.72 11.36
CA TYR A 384 4.06 2.10 12.49
C TYR A 384 3.26 2.53 13.73
N PHE A 385 2.05 3.04 13.51
CA PHE A 385 1.11 3.44 14.56
C PHE A 385 -0.09 2.49 14.72
N GLY A 386 -0.06 1.29 14.12
CA GLY A 386 -1.20 0.39 14.15
C GLY A 386 -2.44 0.96 13.43
N LEU A 387 -2.24 1.59 12.29
CA LEU A 387 -3.29 2.17 11.45
C LEU A 387 -3.30 1.48 10.09
N GLU A 388 -4.44 0.95 9.65
CA GLU A 388 -4.59 0.28 8.36
C GLU A 388 -4.91 1.27 7.24
N ALA A 389 -4.03 1.40 6.24
CA ALA A 389 -4.36 2.08 5.00
C ALA A 389 -5.02 1.12 4.00
N ARG A 390 -6.04 1.62 3.28
CA ARG A 390 -6.77 0.93 2.21
C ARG A 390 -6.79 1.80 0.96
N GLU A 391 -6.55 1.20 -0.19
CA GLU A 391 -6.33 1.86 -1.48
C GLU A 391 -7.47 1.53 -2.47
N PRO A 392 -8.56 2.31 -2.51
CA PRO A 392 -9.72 2.01 -3.36
C PRO A 392 -9.40 1.98 -4.86
N PHE A 393 -8.48 2.79 -5.34
CA PHE A 393 -8.12 2.80 -6.76
C PHE A 393 -7.40 1.53 -7.21
N LEU A 394 -6.83 0.77 -6.29
CA LEU A 394 -6.15 -0.50 -6.59
C LEU A 394 -7.06 -1.74 -6.51
N ASP A 395 -8.39 -1.54 -6.47
CA ASP A 395 -9.35 -2.63 -6.65
C ASP A 395 -9.26 -3.22 -8.06
N GLY A 396 -9.33 -4.53 -8.18
CA GLY A 396 -9.20 -5.22 -9.48
C GLY A 396 -10.21 -4.75 -10.54
N ASP A 397 -11.43 -4.37 -10.12
CA ASP A 397 -12.46 -3.85 -11.04
C ASP A 397 -12.11 -2.42 -11.50
N VAL A 398 -11.55 -1.59 -10.61
CA VAL A 398 -11.09 -0.23 -10.95
C VAL A 398 -9.89 -0.30 -11.89
N VAL A 399 -8.89 -1.13 -11.56
CA VAL A 399 -7.72 -1.37 -12.42
C VAL A 399 -8.15 -1.82 -13.81
N ARG A 400 -9.03 -2.82 -13.90
CA ARG A 400 -9.56 -3.33 -15.17
C ARG A 400 -10.26 -2.24 -15.97
N THR A 401 -11.14 -1.48 -15.33
CA THR A 401 -11.87 -0.37 -15.95
C THR A 401 -10.91 0.69 -16.48
N ALA A 402 -10.00 1.17 -15.65
CA ALA A 402 -9.06 2.21 -16.03
C ALA A 402 -8.09 1.77 -17.14
N MET A 403 -7.57 0.54 -17.08
CA MET A 403 -6.59 0.05 -18.05
C MET A 403 -7.20 -0.34 -19.40
N THR A 404 -8.52 -0.48 -19.51
CA THR A 404 -9.22 -0.62 -20.80
C THR A 404 -9.51 0.71 -21.49
N LEU A 405 -9.40 1.85 -20.80
CA LEU A 405 -9.58 3.17 -21.41
C LEU A 405 -8.47 3.46 -22.43
N PRO A 406 -8.77 4.16 -23.54
CA PRO A 406 -7.76 4.65 -24.45
C PRO A 406 -6.70 5.50 -23.73
N PRO A 407 -5.40 5.25 -23.93
CA PRO A 407 -4.35 6.04 -23.27
C PRO A 407 -4.42 7.53 -23.60
N GLU A 408 -4.92 7.89 -24.80
CA GLU A 408 -5.14 9.27 -25.24
C GLU A 408 -6.09 10.06 -24.32
N TRP A 409 -7.01 9.37 -23.65
CA TRP A 409 -7.95 9.99 -22.71
C TRP A 409 -7.32 10.31 -21.35
N LYS A 410 -6.14 9.78 -21.09
CA LYS A 410 -5.38 10.02 -19.87
C LYS A 410 -4.35 11.14 -20.03
N LYS A 411 -4.25 11.74 -21.23
CA LYS A 411 -3.31 12.81 -21.52
C LYS A 411 -3.92 14.19 -21.31
N THR A 412 -3.07 15.15 -20.96
CA THR A 412 -3.38 16.58 -21.01
C THR A 412 -3.27 17.07 -22.44
N THR A 413 -4.36 17.00 -23.19
CA THR A 413 -4.45 17.50 -24.57
C THR A 413 -5.56 18.53 -24.64
N ASP A 414 -5.45 19.51 -25.56
CA ASP A 414 -6.49 20.49 -25.86
C ASP A 414 -6.97 21.31 -24.64
N GLY A 415 -6.07 21.63 -23.71
CA GLY A 415 -6.37 22.38 -22.49
C GLY A 415 -7.04 21.59 -21.38
N ARG A 416 -7.15 20.26 -21.51
CA ARG A 416 -7.64 19.38 -20.45
C ARG A 416 -6.58 19.19 -19.37
N LEU A 417 -7.02 19.15 -18.12
CA LEU A 417 -6.17 18.75 -17.00
C LEU A 417 -5.95 17.22 -17.01
N GLU A 418 -4.94 16.79 -16.27
CA GLU A 418 -4.71 15.37 -15.99
C GLU A 418 -5.97 14.72 -15.37
N LYS A 419 -6.15 13.42 -15.60
CA LYS A 419 -7.27 12.62 -15.09
C LYS A 419 -8.66 13.13 -15.52
N ALA A 420 -8.79 13.82 -16.66
CA ALA A 420 -10.03 14.47 -17.09
C ALA A 420 -11.25 13.51 -17.08
N VAL A 421 -11.07 12.25 -17.51
CA VAL A 421 -12.14 11.25 -17.50
C VAL A 421 -12.61 10.93 -16.07
N LEU A 422 -11.69 10.90 -15.11
CA LEU A 422 -12.03 10.69 -13.70
C LEU A 422 -12.75 11.92 -13.13
N ARG A 423 -12.29 13.13 -13.45
CA ARG A 423 -12.95 14.38 -13.03
C ARG A 423 -14.39 14.44 -13.52
N GLU A 424 -14.62 14.21 -14.81
CA GLU A 424 -15.97 14.22 -15.39
C GLU A 424 -16.87 13.11 -14.81
N ALA A 425 -16.34 11.93 -14.51
CA ALA A 425 -17.12 10.85 -13.91
C ALA A 425 -17.69 11.21 -12.52
N PHE A 426 -17.11 12.22 -11.83
CA PHE A 426 -17.50 12.62 -10.49
C PHE A 426 -18.08 14.04 -10.39
N THR A 427 -18.56 14.61 -11.52
CA THR A 427 -19.15 15.95 -11.57
C THR A 427 -20.31 16.16 -10.58
N ASP A 428 -21.11 15.12 -10.34
CA ASP A 428 -22.24 15.19 -9.39
C ASP A 428 -21.85 14.94 -7.92
N TRP A 429 -20.56 14.63 -7.64
CA TRP A 429 -20.08 14.28 -6.31
C TRP A 429 -19.34 15.40 -5.60
N LEU A 430 -18.70 16.28 -6.36
CA LEU A 430 -17.89 17.38 -5.87
C LEU A 430 -18.15 18.65 -6.67
N PRO A 431 -18.05 19.85 -6.08
CA PRO A 431 -18.13 21.12 -6.80
C PRO A 431 -17.06 21.22 -7.87
N GLU A 432 -17.37 21.97 -8.95
CA GLU A 432 -16.48 22.18 -10.09
C GLU A 432 -15.11 22.73 -9.67
N GLU A 433 -15.08 23.67 -8.76
CA GLU A 433 -13.85 24.29 -8.23
C GLU A 433 -12.92 23.30 -7.49
N LEU A 434 -13.47 22.24 -6.92
CA LEU A 434 -12.69 21.16 -6.27
C LEU A 434 -12.27 20.10 -7.28
N LEU A 435 -13.16 19.75 -8.22
CA LEU A 435 -12.89 18.77 -9.26
C LEU A 435 -11.81 19.22 -10.24
N TRP A 436 -11.79 20.51 -10.60
CA TRP A 436 -10.90 21.06 -11.64
C TRP A 436 -9.71 21.84 -11.08
N ARG A 437 -9.38 21.65 -9.80
CA ARG A 437 -8.12 22.13 -9.22
C ARG A 437 -6.93 21.45 -9.91
N GLY A 438 -5.88 22.21 -10.23
CA GLY A 438 -4.61 21.68 -10.72
C GLY A 438 -3.95 20.78 -9.69
N LYS A 439 -3.17 19.81 -10.17
CA LYS A 439 -2.47 18.85 -9.29
C LYS A 439 -1.20 19.46 -8.70
N GLU A 440 -0.98 19.21 -7.41
CA GLU A 440 0.29 19.29 -6.71
C GLU A 440 0.68 17.92 -6.17
N GLN A 441 1.97 17.59 -6.15
CA GLN A 441 2.43 16.34 -5.55
C GLN A 441 2.41 16.48 -4.02
N PHE A 442 2.01 15.44 -3.30
CA PHE A 442 1.83 15.47 -1.85
C PHE A 442 3.09 15.93 -1.08
N GLY A 443 4.28 15.53 -1.51
CA GLY A 443 5.55 15.98 -0.92
C GLY A 443 5.77 17.49 -1.04
N ASP A 444 5.38 18.07 -2.16
CA ASP A 444 5.54 19.50 -2.46
C ASP A 444 4.37 20.32 -1.88
N GLY A 445 3.13 19.86 -2.10
CA GLY A 445 1.91 20.50 -1.59
C GLY A 445 1.83 20.57 -0.06
N SER A 446 2.47 19.64 0.64
CA SER A 446 2.61 19.68 2.11
C SER A 446 3.66 20.68 2.62
N GLY A 447 4.58 21.16 1.76
CA GLY A 447 5.69 22.03 2.10
C GLY A 447 6.90 21.32 2.75
N ALA A 448 6.89 20.00 2.87
CA ALA A 448 7.99 19.24 3.50
C ALA A 448 9.24 19.16 2.61
N GLY A 449 9.07 19.10 1.29
CA GLY A 449 10.17 18.94 0.33
C GLY A 449 11.22 20.04 0.42
N GLU A 450 10.81 21.29 0.53
CA GLU A 450 11.74 22.43 0.64
C GLU A 450 12.59 22.37 1.92
N VAL A 451 11.98 22.02 3.05
CA VAL A 451 12.68 21.88 4.33
C VAL A 451 13.72 20.76 4.28
N LEU A 452 13.36 19.61 3.73
CA LEU A 452 14.23 18.45 3.64
C LEU A 452 15.40 18.69 2.67
N ALA A 453 15.15 19.35 1.54
CA ALA A 453 16.20 19.74 0.60
C ALA A 453 17.22 20.73 1.23
N ALA A 454 16.74 21.67 2.04
CA ALA A 454 17.62 22.59 2.78
C ALA A 454 18.47 21.85 3.81
N LEU A 455 17.88 20.91 4.56
CA LEU A 455 18.60 20.07 5.52
C LEU A 455 19.67 19.21 4.86
N ALA A 456 19.42 18.66 3.68
CA ALA A 456 20.38 17.85 2.94
C ALA A 456 21.60 18.70 2.52
N LYS A 457 21.38 19.89 1.96
CA LYS A 457 22.45 20.81 1.58
C LYS A 457 23.32 21.21 2.77
N ASP A 458 22.71 21.53 3.90
CA ASP A 458 23.43 21.89 5.12
C ASP A 458 24.30 20.74 5.66
N ASN A 459 23.81 19.50 5.56
CA ASN A 459 24.57 18.31 5.95
C ASN A 459 25.74 18.04 5.01
N THR A 460 25.57 18.17 3.69
CA THR A 460 26.64 18.00 2.70
C THR A 460 27.73 19.06 2.90
N ALA A 461 27.34 20.32 3.14
CA ALA A 461 28.29 21.42 3.39
C ALA A 461 29.10 21.20 4.69
N LYS A 462 28.50 20.63 5.75
CA LYS A 462 29.20 20.36 7.03
C LYS A 462 30.09 19.12 6.97
N ALA A 463 29.76 18.12 6.16
CA ALA A 463 30.54 16.89 6.03
C ALA A 463 31.89 17.12 5.38
N GLY A 464 32.05 18.20 4.58
CA GLY A 464 33.34 18.57 3.92
C GLY A 464 33.89 17.41 3.10
N ASP A 465 34.98 17.67 2.34
CA ASP A 465 35.73 16.67 1.55
C ASP A 465 36.43 15.59 2.42
N THR A 466 36.20 15.57 3.73
CA THR A 466 36.94 14.74 4.70
C THR A 466 36.36 13.31 4.81
N ASP A 467 35.15 13.04 4.37
CA ASP A 467 34.61 11.68 4.26
C ASP A 467 34.59 11.23 2.78
N GLY A 468 35.78 11.17 2.17
CA GLY A 468 35.99 10.74 0.79
C GLY A 468 35.64 9.29 0.44
N ALA A 469 34.75 8.69 1.18
CA ALA A 469 34.14 7.42 0.90
C ALA A 469 32.62 7.55 0.99
N THR A 470 31.97 8.28 0.07
CA THR A 470 30.63 7.92 -0.35
C THR A 470 30.77 6.56 -1.03
N THR A 471 30.78 5.52 -0.21
CA THR A 471 30.74 4.15 -0.70
C THR A 471 29.46 4.04 -1.50
N GLN A 472 29.61 3.95 -2.84
CA GLN A 472 28.51 3.61 -3.71
C GLN A 472 27.83 2.38 -3.11
N PRO A 473 26.49 2.36 -2.98
CA PRO A 473 25.81 1.20 -2.43
C PRO A 473 26.19 -0.05 -3.22
N GLN A 474 26.56 -1.12 -2.54
CA GLN A 474 26.71 -2.41 -3.20
C GLN A 474 25.33 -2.93 -3.60
N ASP A 475 25.22 -3.50 -4.79
CA ASP A 475 23.95 -4.06 -5.31
C ASP A 475 22.78 -3.06 -5.30
N SER A 476 23.04 -1.80 -5.68
CA SER A 476 22.06 -0.72 -5.77
C SER A 476 22.34 0.19 -6.98
N TRP A 477 21.43 1.13 -7.20
CA TRP A 477 21.61 2.23 -8.16
C TRP A 477 22.61 3.28 -7.63
N ALA A 478 23.19 4.09 -8.54
CA ALA A 478 24.02 5.21 -8.16
C ALA A 478 23.21 6.29 -7.45
N LEU A 479 23.75 6.85 -6.36
CA LEU A 479 23.12 7.97 -5.65
C LEU A 479 23.12 9.23 -6.52
N ARG A 480 21.95 9.88 -6.65
CA ARG A 480 21.65 10.89 -7.68
C ARG A 480 21.60 12.33 -7.14
N SER A 481 21.47 12.50 -5.81
CA SER A 481 21.32 13.82 -5.18
C SER A 481 21.89 13.86 -3.77
N ASP A 482 22.07 15.09 -3.21
CA ASP A 482 22.48 15.29 -1.81
C ASP A 482 21.48 14.68 -0.83
N GLU A 483 20.20 14.76 -1.14
CA GLU A 483 19.13 14.13 -0.34
C GLU A 483 19.27 12.62 -0.32
N GLU A 484 19.47 11.99 -1.49
CA GLU A 484 19.62 10.54 -1.59
C GLU A 484 20.86 10.05 -0.85
N ILE A 485 21.95 10.81 -0.90
CA ILE A 485 23.17 10.54 -0.13
C ILE A 485 22.90 10.61 1.37
N LEU A 486 22.23 11.65 1.84
CA LEU A 486 21.88 11.81 3.26
C LEU A 486 20.98 10.66 3.72
N TYR A 487 19.92 10.38 2.97
CA TYR A 487 18.94 9.34 3.33
C TYR A 487 19.55 7.95 3.27
N TYR A 488 20.43 7.67 2.32
CA TYR A 488 21.19 6.42 2.26
C TYR A 488 22.11 6.23 3.48
N ARG A 489 22.80 7.29 3.95
CA ARG A 489 23.60 7.24 5.18
C ARG A 489 22.75 6.94 6.41
N ILE A 490 21.56 7.52 6.50
CA ILE A 490 20.60 7.22 7.57
C ILE A 490 20.16 5.75 7.46
N TRP A 491 19.73 5.32 6.28
CA TRP A 491 19.25 3.97 6.02
C TRP A 491 20.28 2.89 6.34
N GLN A 492 21.55 3.11 6.00
CA GLN A 492 22.64 2.18 6.30
C GLN A 492 22.81 1.90 7.79
N ARG A 493 22.48 2.84 8.68
CA ARG A 493 22.57 2.61 10.14
C ARG A 493 21.61 1.52 10.61
N TYR A 494 20.46 1.43 9.96
CA TYR A 494 19.38 0.49 10.33
C TYR A 494 19.42 -0.80 9.51
N PHE A 495 19.76 -0.71 8.23
CA PHE A 495 19.61 -1.79 7.25
C PHE A 495 20.94 -2.21 6.59
N SER A 496 22.06 -2.04 7.29
CA SER A 496 23.36 -2.54 6.81
C SER A 496 23.26 -4.04 6.45
N GLY A 497 23.83 -4.40 5.29
CA GLY A 497 23.80 -5.76 4.75
C GLY A 497 22.61 -6.07 3.82
N VAL A 498 21.53 -5.29 3.83
CA VAL A 498 20.43 -5.44 2.86
C VAL A 498 20.92 -5.07 1.46
N ARG A 499 20.47 -5.83 0.45
CA ARG A 499 20.75 -5.57 -0.97
C ARG A 499 19.58 -4.80 -1.60
N PRO A 500 19.74 -3.49 -1.89
CA PRO A 500 18.62 -2.69 -2.40
C PRO A 500 17.97 -3.23 -3.67
N ASN A 501 18.72 -3.72 -4.65
CA ASN A 501 18.16 -4.23 -5.92
C ASN A 501 17.23 -5.45 -5.75
N SER A 502 17.32 -6.19 -4.64
CA SER A 502 16.45 -7.33 -4.36
C SER A 502 15.25 -6.98 -3.47
N THR A 503 15.28 -5.81 -2.83
CA THR A 503 14.31 -5.47 -1.77
C THR A 503 13.57 -4.16 -2.00
N LEU A 504 14.15 -3.23 -2.76
CA LEU A 504 13.64 -1.87 -2.94
C LEU A 504 13.41 -1.56 -4.42
N GLY A 505 12.61 -0.53 -4.67
CA GLY A 505 12.47 0.12 -5.97
C GLY A 505 13.18 1.46 -6.03
N CYS A 506 13.12 2.10 -7.19
CA CYS A 506 13.68 3.44 -7.40
C CYS A 506 12.78 4.21 -8.35
N PHE A 507 12.39 5.43 -7.98
CA PHE A 507 11.72 6.32 -8.91
C PHE A 507 12.64 6.70 -10.08
N ALA A 508 12.07 6.88 -11.26
CA ALA A 508 12.82 7.29 -12.46
C ALA A 508 13.47 8.67 -12.28
N THR A 509 12.81 9.55 -11.53
CA THR A 509 13.30 10.90 -11.17
C THR A 509 13.51 11.00 -9.67
N PRO A 510 14.65 11.54 -9.20
CA PRO A 510 14.92 11.70 -7.77
C PRO A 510 14.04 12.74 -7.10
#